data_ab7fb243858ab916b8b64c33d2652c9d
#
_entry.id   ab7fb243858ab916b8b64c33d2652c9d
#
_cell.length_a   1.000
_cell.length_b   1.000
_cell.length_c   1.000
_cell.angle_alpha   90.00
_cell.angle_beta   90.00
_cell.angle_gamma   90.00
#
_symmetry.space_group_name_H-M   'P 1'
#
loop_
_entity.id
_entity.type
_entity.pdbx_description
1 polymer ?
#
loop_
_entity_poly.entity_id
_entity_poly.type
_entity_poly.pdbx_seq_one_letter_code
_entity_poly.pdbx_strand_id
1 'polypeptide(L)'
;MKAADTDDPMDPSMTITTPDDFTQRWRQPPNFPLKIPFDYTFLPAVDILDHVRRDEEVRFTILGDDDWQIRMDRTAAFRTAPIEEIVTWPFRLVHFNLGRFYDDLLDGFQDKVMIPWRTHLSAQGFTWQRLAPILFLSTDGASSTYHNDNSHGLVWQVYGAKTFHSYLDPDKHLPAEAAVIGETTGEDPPEHDAADHHSVTMQPGDQLWSHALTPHWVTTESPLAMSITLSHGGLCHQGRFSERELVLRAYWNKNPGEAWTHDLRNVRY
;
A
#
# COMPACT_ATOMS: atom_id res chain seq x y z
N MET A 1 1.03 -3.70 -32.58
CA MET A 1 -0.22 -2.94 -32.34
C MET A 1 0.09 -2.02 -31.18
N LYS A 2 0.11 -0.70 -31.36
CA LYS A 2 0.42 0.24 -30.28
C LYS A 2 -0.67 0.13 -29.20
N ALA A 3 -0.27 -0.12 -27.95
CA ALA A 3 -1.15 0.06 -26.81
C ALA A 3 -1.67 1.50 -26.83
N ALA A 4 -2.98 1.66 -26.62
CA ALA A 4 -3.55 2.98 -26.47
C ALA A 4 -3.05 3.57 -25.15
N ASP A 5 -2.37 4.72 -25.23
CA ASP A 5 -2.12 5.61 -24.11
C ASP A 5 -3.49 6.02 -23.55
N THR A 6 -3.89 5.43 -22.47
CA THR A 6 -4.97 5.94 -21.62
C THR A 6 -4.34 6.59 -20.39
N ASP A 7 -3.61 7.69 -20.62
CA ASP A 7 -3.41 8.72 -19.61
C ASP A 7 -4.77 9.43 -19.41
N ASP A 8 -5.69 8.74 -18.76
CA ASP A 8 -6.90 9.40 -18.28
C ASP A 8 -6.56 10.03 -16.92
N PRO A 9 -6.44 11.37 -16.86
CA PRO A 9 -6.19 12.04 -15.58
C PRO A 9 -7.33 11.68 -14.65
N MET A 10 -7.00 11.32 -13.40
CA MET A 10 -7.94 10.99 -12.32
C MET A 10 -9.25 11.77 -12.50
N ASP A 11 -10.36 11.06 -12.72
CA ASP A 11 -11.67 11.71 -12.84
C ASP A 11 -11.92 12.52 -11.55
N PRO A 12 -11.98 13.85 -11.62
CA PRO A 12 -12.18 14.70 -10.44
C PRO A 12 -13.47 14.36 -9.67
N SER A 13 -14.45 13.76 -10.33
CA SER A 13 -15.71 13.32 -9.72
C SER A 13 -15.52 12.11 -8.78
N MET A 14 -14.43 11.37 -8.92
CA MET A 14 -14.08 10.22 -8.09
C MET A 14 -13.25 10.59 -6.85
N THR A 15 -12.74 11.82 -6.79
CA THR A 15 -11.92 12.29 -5.65
C THR A 15 -12.79 12.68 -4.47
N ILE A 16 -12.61 11.99 -3.35
CA ILE A 16 -13.34 12.30 -2.11
C ILE A 16 -12.60 13.39 -1.35
N THR A 17 -13.27 14.51 -1.17
CA THR A 17 -12.70 15.70 -0.50
C THR A 17 -13.38 16.03 0.82
N THR A 18 -14.52 15.41 1.10
CA THR A 18 -15.29 15.68 2.33
C THR A 18 -15.36 14.46 3.24
N PRO A 19 -15.45 14.66 4.57
CA PRO A 19 -15.64 13.59 5.53
C PRO A 19 -16.90 12.75 5.26
N ASP A 20 -17.99 13.38 4.88
CA ASP A 20 -19.27 12.69 4.63
C ASP A 20 -19.15 11.73 3.44
N ASP A 21 -18.45 12.13 2.37
CA ASP A 21 -18.22 11.28 1.21
C ASP A 21 -17.35 10.06 1.58
N PHE A 22 -16.33 10.25 2.44
CA PHE A 22 -15.52 9.15 2.92
C PHE A 22 -16.35 8.15 3.73
N THR A 23 -17.19 8.61 4.66
CA THR A 23 -18.02 7.74 5.49
C THR A 23 -19.05 6.93 4.68
N GLN A 24 -19.41 7.37 3.49
CA GLN A 24 -20.30 6.64 2.59
C GLN A 24 -19.56 5.56 1.78
N ARG A 25 -18.32 5.80 1.40
CA ARG A 25 -17.58 4.96 0.43
C ARG A 25 -16.50 4.06 1.02
N TRP A 26 -16.00 4.35 2.24
CA TRP A 26 -14.81 3.70 2.81
C TRP A 26 -14.87 2.15 2.85
N ARG A 27 -16.06 1.57 2.84
CA ARG A 27 -16.28 0.12 3.06
C ARG A 27 -16.57 -0.69 1.79
N GLN A 28 -16.74 -0.05 0.65
CA GLN A 28 -17.15 -0.73 -0.60
C GLN A 28 -16.20 -0.38 -1.75
N PRO A 29 -15.72 -1.40 -2.50
CA PRO A 29 -14.98 -1.16 -3.74
C PRO A 29 -15.80 -0.33 -4.75
N PRO A 30 -15.17 0.21 -5.79
CA PRO A 30 -13.74 0.15 -6.07
C PRO A 30 -12.88 1.04 -5.19
N ASN A 31 -11.54 0.86 -5.28
CA ASN A 31 -10.58 1.78 -4.68
C ASN A 31 -10.80 3.19 -5.24
N PHE A 32 -10.58 4.23 -4.45
CA PHE A 32 -10.91 5.58 -4.87
C PHE A 32 -9.90 6.64 -4.37
N PRO A 33 -9.66 7.71 -5.16
CA PRO A 33 -8.82 8.82 -4.76
C PRO A 33 -9.34 9.55 -3.53
N LEU A 34 -8.40 10.00 -2.69
CA LEU A 34 -8.64 10.84 -1.51
C LEU A 34 -7.81 12.11 -1.57
N LYS A 35 -8.19 13.11 -0.79
CA LYS A 35 -7.39 14.32 -0.57
C LYS A 35 -7.43 14.71 0.90
N ILE A 36 -6.45 14.23 1.66
CA ILE A 36 -6.25 14.58 3.07
C ILE A 36 -5.06 15.53 3.17
N PRO A 37 -5.22 16.72 3.71
CA PRO A 37 -4.15 17.72 3.80
C PRO A 37 -3.21 17.37 4.96
N PHE A 38 -2.18 16.56 4.72
CA PHE A 38 -1.12 16.33 5.69
C PHE A 38 -0.05 17.43 5.57
N ASP A 39 0.28 18.08 6.67
CA ASP A 39 1.35 19.07 6.77
C ASP A 39 2.67 18.39 7.15
N TYR A 40 3.18 17.56 6.25
CA TYR A 40 4.43 16.84 6.45
C TYR A 40 5.29 16.84 5.18
N THR A 41 6.57 17.14 5.35
CA THR A 41 7.57 17.11 4.27
C THR A 41 8.57 15.98 4.55
N PHE A 42 8.68 15.06 3.61
CA PHE A 42 9.64 13.96 3.70
C PHE A 42 11.05 14.40 3.32
N LEU A 43 12.05 13.74 3.87
CA LEU A 43 13.42 13.77 3.34
C LEU A 43 13.44 13.21 1.90
N PRO A 44 14.46 13.52 1.09
CA PRO A 44 14.58 12.95 -0.26
C PRO A 44 14.46 11.42 -0.24
N ALA A 45 13.76 10.85 -1.23
CA ALA A 45 13.50 9.40 -1.28
C ALA A 45 14.79 8.57 -1.27
N VAL A 46 15.88 9.09 -1.86
CA VAL A 46 17.18 8.43 -1.87
C VAL A 46 17.80 8.33 -0.47
N ASP A 47 17.63 9.37 0.35
CA ASP A 47 18.16 9.39 1.72
C ASP A 47 17.36 8.43 2.62
N ILE A 48 16.03 8.40 2.43
CA ILE A 48 15.15 7.44 3.11
C ILE A 48 15.52 6.01 2.70
N LEU A 49 15.71 5.76 1.41
CA LEU A 49 16.13 4.45 0.90
C LEU A 49 17.46 4.03 1.50
N ASP A 50 18.49 4.90 1.49
CA ASP A 50 19.83 4.57 2.00
C ASP A 50 19.83 4.23 3.48
N HIS A 51 18.96 4.87 4.25
CA HIS A 51 18.78 4.57 5.67
C HIS A 51 18.02 3.25 5.88
N VAL A 52 16.81 3.14 5.29
CA VAL A 52 15.87 2.05 5.57
C VAL A 52 16.38 0.69 5.03
N ARG A 53 17.10 0.66 3.90
CA ARG A 53 17.63 -0.59 3.33
C ARG A 53 18.62 -1.32 4.23
N ARG A 54 19.19 -0.62 5.21
CA ARG A 54 20.14 -1.19 6.19
C ARG A 54 19.46 -1.78 7.42
N ASP A 55 18.18 -1.47 7.62
CA ASP A 55 17.43 -2.01 8.74
C ASP A 55 17.20 -3.52 8.59
N GLU A 56 17.29 -4.26 9.69
CA GLU A 56 17.14 -5.72 9.68
C GLU A 56 15.73 -6.20 9.36
N GLU A 57 14.70 -5.37 9.66
CA GLU A 57 13.29 -5.70 9.41
C GLU A 57 12.84 -5.35 7.99
N VAL A 58 13.70 -4.71 7.18
CA VAL A 58 13.36 -4.39 5.79
C VAL A 58 13.21 -5.66 4.95
N ARG A 59 12.17 -5.70 4.15
CA ARG A 59 11.97 -6.72 3.12
C ARG A 59 12.20 -6.11 1.75
N PHE A 60 12.96 -6.77 0.91
CA PHE A 60 13.21 -6.33 -0.45
C PHE A 60 13.36 -7.51 -1.40
N THR A 61 13.15 -7.23 -2.68
CA THR A 61 13.34 -8.20 -3.77
C THR A 61 14.04 -7.48 -4.91
N ILE A 62 15.12 -8.05 -5.41
CA ILE A 62 15.76 -7.62 -6.66
C ILE A 62 15.05 -8.32 -7.81
N LEU A 63 14.74 -7.56 -8.85
CA LEU A 63 13.95 -7.97 -10.00
C LEU A 63 14.79 -7.91 -11.28
N GLY A 64 14.26 -8.40 -12.40
CA GLY A 64 14.70 -8.04 -13.75
C GLY A 64 15.99 -8.69 -14.28
N ASP A 65 16.72 -9.47 -13.49
CA ASP A 65 17.88 -10.20 -14.02
C ASP A 65 17.50 -11.65 -14.32
N ASP A 66 17.65 -12.05 -15.59
CA ASP A 66 17.53 -13.46 -16.01
C ASP A 66 18.71 -14.29 -15.49
N ASP A 67 19.87 -13.65 -15.21
CA ASP A 67 21.01 -14.28 -14.59
C ASP A 67 20.81 -14.39 -13.08
N TRP A 68 20.61 -15.62 -12.61
CA TRP A 68 20.43 -15.93 -11.19
C TRP A 68 21.61 -15.48 -10.33
N GLN A 69 22.87 -15.60 -10.83
CA GLN A 69 24.05 -15.23 -10.06
C GLN A 69 24.10 -13.72 -9.83
N ILE A 70 23.87 -12.92 -10.88
CA ILE A 70 23.81 -11.45 -10.76
C ILE A 70 22.75 -11.03 -9.74
N ARG A 71 21.57 -11.63 -9.79
CA ARG A 71 20.49 -11.33 -8.83
C ARG A 71 20.88 -11.69 -7.39
N MET A 72 21.57 -12.81 -7.18
CA MET A 72 22.05 -13.21 -5.84
C MET A 72 23.12 -12.25 -5.33
N ASP A 73 24.07 -11.86 -6.18
CA ASP A 73 25.14 -10.93 -5.82
C ASP A 73 24.57 -9.54 -5.44
N ARG A 74 23.62 -9.03 -6.23
CA ARG A 74 22.89 -7.79 -5.90
C ARG A 74 22.10 -7.91 -4.61
N THR A 75 21.43 -9.03 -4.37
CA THR A 75 20.68 -9.28 -3.13
C THR A 75 21.63 -9.25 -1.93
N ALA A 76 22.80 -9.87 -2.02
CA ALA A 76 23.80 -9.84 -0.96
C ALA A 76 24.38 -8.43 -0.72
N ALA A 77 24.57 -7.66 -1.78
CA ALA A 77 25.14 -6.31 -1.74
C ALA A 77 24.13 -5.20 -1.39
N PHE A 78 22.82 -5.44 -1.49
CA PHE A 78 21.77 -4.40 -1.40
C PHE A 78 21.89 -3.50 -0.17
N ARG A 79 22.27 -4.05 0.97
CA ARG A 79 22.42 -3.28 2.23
C ARG A 79 23.71 -2.48 2.33
N THR A 80 24.75 -2.81 1.55
CA THR A 80 26.12 -2.30 1.71
C THR A 80 26.69 -1.56 0.51
N ALA A 81 26.20 -1.84 -0.70
CA ALA A 81 26.66 -1.15 -1.90
C ALA A 81 26.37 0.37 -1.85
N PRO A 82 27.11 1.19 -2.60
CA PRO A 82 26.85 2.62 -2.73
C PRO A 82 25.40 2.90 -3.18
N ILE A 83 24.79 3.93 -2.62
CA ILE A 83 23.38 4.24 -2.90
C ILE A 83 23.17 4.59 -4.39
N GLU A 84 24.16 5.23 -5.02
CA GLU A 84 24.15 5.59 -6.43
C GLU A 84 24.08 4.37 -7.35
N GLU A 85 24.58 3.23 -6.88
CA GLU A 85 24.47 1.95 -7.57
C GLU A 85 23.10 1.31 -7.33
N ILE A 86 22.64 1.31 -6.09
CA ILE A 86 21.35 0.69 -5.69
C ILE A 86 20.17 1.26 -6.48
N VAL A 87 20.12 2.58 -6.65
CA VAL A 87 19.01 3.24 -7.38
C VAL A 87 18.96 2.89 -8.87
N THR A 88 19.99 2.25 -9.41
CA THR A 88 20.01 1.75 -10.80
C THR A 88 19.52 0.30 -10.92
N TRP A 89 19.34 -0.40 -9.81
CA TRP A 89 18.87 -1.78 -9.83
C TRP A 89 17.34 -1.86 -9.84
N PRO A 90 16.75 -2.80 -10.56
CA PRO A 90 15.32 -3.03 -10.45
C PRO A 90 15.00 -3.74 -9.12
N PHE A 91 14.34 -3.03 -8.20
CA PHE A 91 13.96 -3.58 -6.90
C PHE A 91 12.60 -3.08 -6.42
N ARG A 92 12.03 -3.82 -5.51
CA ARG A 92 10.96 -3.38 -4.60
C ARG A 92 11.39 -3.60 -3.16
N LEU A 93 11.03 -2.65 -2.29
CA LEU A 93 11.32 -2.67 -0.87
C LEU A 93 10.06 -2.33 -0.09
N VAL A 94 9.83 -3.03 1.01
CA VAL A 94 8.77 -2.72 1.97
C VAL A 94 9.31 -2.73 3.40
N HIS A 95 8.86 -1.78 4.21
CA HIS A 95 9.13 -1.73 5.64
C HIS A 95 7.83 -1.55 6.43
N PHE A 96 7.51 -2.52 7.30
CA PHE A 96 6.24 -2.58 8.03
C PHE A 96 6.27 -1.89 9.40
N ASN A 97 7.44 -1.50 9.89
CA ASN A 97 7.61 -0.95 11.25
C ASN A 97 8.27 0.43 11.20
N LEU A 98 7.58 1.41 10.63
CA LEU A 98 8.11 2.77 10.50
C LEU A 98 8.17 3.53 11.84
N GLY A 99 7.49 3.06 12.86
CA GLY A 99 7.52 3.69 14.19
C GLY A 99 8.90 3.77 14.81
N ARG A 100 9.84 2.90 14.39
CA ARG A 100 11.22 2.94 14.87
C ARG A 100 12.06 4.10 14.30
N PHE A 101 11.53 4.84 13.33
CA PHE A 101 12.18 5.98 12.69
C PHE A 101 11.55 7.33 13.06
N TYR A 102 10.61 7.37 14.02
CA TYR A 102 9.89 8.60 14.37
C TYR A 102 10.77 9.64 15.07
N ASP A 103 11.88 9.21 15.70
CA ASP A 103 12.79 10.09 16.40
C ASP A 103 13.96 10.60 15.52
N ASP A 104 14.01 10.18 14.24
CA ASP A 104 15.07 10.56 13.29
C ASP A 104 14.56 10.77 11.86
N LEU A 105 14.55 9.71 11.05
CA LEU A 105 14.20 9.73 9.61
C LEU A 105 12.80 10.26 9.32
N LEU A 106 11.86 10.02 10.23
CA LEU A 106 10.45 10.42 10.15
C LEU A 106 10.08 11.34 11.32
N ASP A 107 10.99 12.22 11.73
CA ASP A 107 10.75 13.18 12.82
C ASP A 107 9.49 14.02 12.55
N GLY A 108 8.61 14.09 13.55
CA GLY A 108 7.33 14.79 13.46
C GLY A 108 6.25 14.09 12.65
N PHE A 109 6.50 12.92 12.00
CA PHE A 109 5.50 12.19 11.24
C PHE A 109 4.31 11.76 12.10
N GLN A 110 4.57 11.29 13.32
CA GLN A 110 3.52 10.94 14.26
C GLN A 110 2.60 12.13 14.55
N ASP A 111 3.15 13.29 14.84
CA ASP A 111 2.40 14.48 15.24
C ASP A 111 1.67 15.15 14.07
N LYS A 112 2.28 15.13 12.89
CA LYS A 112 1.76 15.84 11.71
C LYS A 112 0.90 14.97 10.78
N VAL A 113 0.99 13.64 10.89
CA VAL A 113 0.25 12.71 10.03
C VAL A 113 -0.60 11.76 10.85
N MET A 114 0.01 10.96 11.74
CA MET A 114 -0.70 9.87 12.41
C MET A 114 -1.75 10.38 13.40
N ILE A 115 -1.40 11.34 14.25
CA ILE A 115 -2.33 11.91 15.24
C ILE A 115 -3.47 12.68 14.54
N PRO A 116 -3.23 13.60 13.59
CA PRO A 116 -4.29 14.27 12.84
C PRO A 116 -5.23 13.30 12.13
N TRP A 117 -4.69 12.26 11.47
CA TRP A 117 -5.51 11.27 10.80
C TRP A 117 -6.38 10.47 11.75
N ARG A 118 -5.82 9.98 12.87
CA ARG A 118 -6.57 9.29 13.93
C ARG A 118 -7.66 10.19 14.52
N THR A 119 -7.34 11.46 14.77
CA THR A 119 -8.29 12.46 15.27
C THR A 119 -9.43 12.66 14.29
N HIS A 120 -9.11 12.80 12.99
CA HIS A 120 -10.10 12.92 11.93
C HIS A 120 -11.04 11.70 11.90
N LEU A 121 -10.49 10.49 11.88
CA LEU A 121 -11.28 9.26 11.90
C LEU A 121 -12.18 9.17 13.14
N SER A 122 -11.63 9.45 14.33
CA SER A 122 -12.39 9.42 15.58
C SER A 122 -13.54 10.43 15.58
N ALA A 123 -13.31 11.63 15.07
CA ALA A 123 -14.34 12.68 14.96
C ALA A 123 -15.49 12.27 14.02
N GLN A 124 -15.22 11.40 13.05
CA GLN A 124 -16.21 10.82 12.14
C GLN A 124 -16.89 9.55 12.72
N GLY A 125 -16.56 9.14 13.93
CA GLY A 125 -17.13 7.95 14.57
C GLY A 125 -16.48 6.62 14.16
N PHE A 126 -15.26 6.68 13.60
CA PHE A 126 -14.47 5.48 13.32
C PHE A 126 -13.71 5.01 14.56
N THR A 127 -13.53 3.71 14.63
CA THR A 127 -12.60 3.00 15.52
C THR A 127 -11.80 1.99 14.70
N TRP A 128 -10.63 1.60 15.20
CA TRP A 128 -9.75 0.61 14.55
C TRP A 128 -9.04 -0.22 15.60
N GLN A 129 -8.55 -1.37 15.20
CA GLN A 129 -7.73 -2.23 16.08
C GLN A 129 -6.24 -2.02 15.83
N ARG A 130 -5.86 -1.71 14.57
CA ARG A 130 -4.50 -1.38 14.17
C ARG A 130 -4.51 -0.24 13.16
N LEU A 131 -3.62 0.72 13.35
CA LEU A 131 -3.35 1.76 12.37
C LEU A 131 -1.84 2.01 12.37
N ALA A 132 -1.15 1.57 11.34
CA ALA A 132 0.30 1.63 11.24
C ALA A 132 0.75 2.09 9.85
N PRO A 133 1.81 2.91 9.75
CA PRO A 133 2.38 3.28 8.48
C PRO A 133 3.30 2.19 7.94
N ILE A 134 3.24 1.96 6.63
CA ILE A 134 4.07 1.02 5.87
C ILE A 134 4.74 1.80 4.75
N LEU A 135 6.04 1.62 4.57
CA LEU A 135 6.81 2.24 3.50
C LEU A 135 6.96 1.27 2.32
N PHE A 136 6.78 1.79 1.11
CA PHE A 136 7.05 1.10 -0.14
C PHE A 136 7.96 1.93 -1.03
N LEU A 137 9.14 1.40 -1.35
CA LEU A 137 10.09 1.97 -2.31
C LEU A 137 10.27 1.01 -3.48
N SER A 138 10.34 1.53 -4.69
CA SER A 138 10.54 0.74 -5.90
C SER A 138 11.16 1.58 -7.02
N THR A 139 11.85 0.90 -7.92
CA THR A 139 12.44 1.52 -9.13
C THR A 139 11.61 1.20 -10.36
N ASP A 140 11.94 1.89 -11.47
CA ASP A 140 11.29 1.71 -12.76
C ASP A 140 11.21 0.24 -13.19
N GLY A 141 10.08 -0.15 -13.75
CA GLY A 141 9.78 -1.52 -14.15
C GLY A 141 9.50 -2.48 -12.99
N ALA A 142 9.66 -2.04 -11.74
CA ALA A 142 9.27 -2.86 -10.59
C ALA A 142 7.74 -2.87 -10.42
N SER A 143 7.19 -4.05 -10.17
CA SER A 143 5.78 -4.22 -9.85
C SER A 143 5.62 -5.00 -8.53
N SER A 144 4.54 -4.74 -7.82
CA SER A 144 4.07 -5.72 -6.84
C SER A 144 3.43 -6.89 -7.58
N THR A 145 3.47 -8.06 -6.99
CA THR A 145 2.67 -9.20 -7.49
C THR A 145 1.18 -8.90 -7.32
N TYR A 146 0.35 -9.60 -8.09
CA TYR A 146 -1.09 -9.64 -7.85
C TYR A 146 -1.40 -10.18 -6.45
N HIS A 147 -2.11 -9.41 -5.63
CA HIS A 147 -2.34 -9.73 -4.22
C HIS A 147 -3.56 -9.00 -3.65
N ASN A 148 -3.89 -9.32 -2.43
CA ASN A 148 -4.82 -8.56 -1.60
C ASN A 148 -4.24 -8.35 -0.19
N ASP A 149 -4.72 -7.33 0.50
CA ASP A 149 -4.33 -7.01 1.87
C ASP A 149 -5.46 -7.29 2.86
N ASN A 150 -5.10 -7.74 4.07
CA ASN A 150 -6.04 -7.99 5.16
C ASN A 150 -6.45 -6.70 5.91
N SER A 151 -6.23 -5.55 5.34
CA SER A 151 -6.51 -4.24 5.95
C SER A 151 -6.86 -3.22 4.87
N HIS A 152 -7.63 -2.20 5.25
CA HIS A 152 -7.77 -1.03 4.40
C HIS A 152 -6.49 -0.20 4.41
N GLY A 153 -6.18 0.47 3.31
CA GLY A 153 -5.01 1.33 3.16
C GLY A 153 -5.36 2.74 2.73
N LEU A 154 -4.83 3.76 3.41
CA LEU A 154 -4.68 5.08 2.84
C LEU A 154 -3.28 5.14 2.22
N VAL A 155 -3.21 4.96 0.92
CA VAL A 155 -1.96 5.04 0.16
C VAL A 155 -1.67 6.50 -0.15
N TRP A 156 -0.49 6.97 0.22
CA TRP A 156 -0.01 8.32 -0.10
C TRP A 156 1.25 8.22 -0.96
N GLN A 157 1.17 8.67 -2.21
CA GLN A 157 2.31 8.77 -3.10
C GLN A 157 3.16 9.97 -2.70
N VAL A 158 4.44 9.73 -2.38
CA VAL A 158 5.34 10.75 -1.83
C VAL A 158 6.36 11.23 -2.86
N TYR A 159 6.97 10.30 -3.60
CA TYR A 159 7.94 10.58 -4.65
C TYR A 159 7.72 9.68 -5.86
N GLY A 160 8.01 10.22 -7.05
CA GLY A 160 7.85 9.49 -8.31
C GLY A 160 6.39 9.10 -8.56
N ALA A 161 6.14 8.42 -9.67
CA ALA A 161 4.81 7.95 -10.06
C ALA A 161 4.70 6.43 -9.91
N LYS A 162 3.52 5.99 -9.47
CA LYS A 162 3.10 4.58 -9.44
C LYS A 162 1.69 4.48 -9.97
N THR A 163 1.40 3.42 -10.72
CA THR A 163 0.03 3.07 -11.11
C THR A 163 -0.49 1.95 -10.22
N PHE A 164 -1.59 2.22 -9.55
CA PHE A 164 -2.30 1.27 -8.70
C PHE A 164 -3.44 0.65 -9.52
N HIS A 165 -3.35 -0.65 -9.76
CA HIS A 165 -4.29 -1.41 -10.57
C HIS A 165 -5.21 -2.25 -9.68
N SER A 166 -6.50 -2.27 -10.01
CA SER A 166 -7.53 -3.05 -9.32
C SER A 166 -8.70 -3.31 -10.27
N TYR A 167 -9.85 -3.69 -9.75
CA TYR A 167 -11.05 -3.93 -10.52
C TYR A 167 -12.22 -3.08 -10.02
N LEU A 168 -13.14 -2.72 -10.92
CA LEU A 168 -14.40 -2.06 -10.56
C LEU A 168 -15.29 -2.99 -9.74
N ASP A 169 -15.34 -4.27 -10.12
CA ASP A 169 -16.03 -5.32 -9.39
C ASP A 169 -15.05 -6.44 -8.98
N PRO A 170 -14.34 -6.28 -7.86
CA PRO A 170 -13.32 -7.24 -7.44
C PRO A 170 -13.88 -8.63 -7.09
N ASP A 171 -15.16 -8.76 -6.75
CA ASP A 171 -15.77 -10.05 -6.41
C ASP A 171 -15.87 -11.00 -7.61
N LYS A 172 -15.87 -10.48 -8.83
CA LYS A 172 -15.76 -11.30 -10.06
C LYS A 172 -14.40 -11.99 -10.19
N HIS A 173 -13.34 -11.38 -9.69
CA HIS A 173 -11.97 -11.85 -9.86
C HIS A 173 -11.46 -12.59 -8.63
N LEU A 174 -11.80 -12.10 -7.44
CA LEU A 174 -11.43 -12.71 -6.16
C LEU A 174 -12.53 -12.43 -5.13
N PRO A 175 -13.52 -13.31 -4.99
CA PRO A 175 -14.53 -13.21 -3.94
C PRO A 175 -13.88 -13.14 -2.54
N ALA A 176 -14.49 -12.40 -1.62
CA ALA A 176 -13.91 -12.13 -0.31
C ALA A 176 -13.59 -13.42 0.47
N GLU A 177 -14.40 -14.46 0.35
CA GLU A 177 -14.18 -15.77 0.98
C GLU A 177 -12.94 -16.49 0.43
N ALA A 178 -12.63 -16.31 -0.83
CA ALA A 178 -11.39 -16.84 -1.43
C ALA A 178 -10.18 -15.97 -1.06
N ALA A 179 -10.36 -14.64 -0.99
CA ALA A 179 -9.31 -13.69 -0.65
C ALA A 179 -8.73 -13.91 0.75
N VAL A 180 -9.52 -14.36 1.73
CA VAL A 180 -9.01 -14.63 3.10
C VAL A 180 -8.15 -15.87 3.19
N ILE A 181 -8.26 -16.80 2.25
CA ILE A 181 -7.51 -18.07 2.21
C ILE A 181 -6.30 -17.95 1.28
N GLY A 182 -6.43 -17.12 0.23
CA GLY A 182 -5.40 -16.93 -0.78
C GLY A 182 -4.28 -16.04 -0.25
N GLU A 183 -3.13 -16.64 -0.02
CA GLU A 183 -1.89 -15.87 0.00
C GLU A 183 -1.63 -15.34 -1.40
N THR A 184 -0.92 -14.24 -1.48
CA THR A 184 -0.32 -13.72 -2.71
C THR A 184 0.45 -14.81 -3.39
N THR A 185 -0.03 -15.26 -4.53
CA THR A 185 0.58 -16.39 -5.23
C THR A 185 1.86 -16.01 -5.98
N GLY A 186 2.14 -14.72 -6.12
CA GLY A 186 3.22 -14.23 -6.97
C GLY A 186 2.93 -14.39 -8.47
N GLU A 187 1.70 -14.72 -8.81
CA GLU A 187 1.22 -14.89 -10.17
C GLU A 187 0.91 -13.54 -10.82
N ASP A 188 0.86 -13.52 -12.13
CA ASP A 188 0.34 -12.39 -12.89
C ASP A 188 -1.17 -12.24 -12.63
N PRO A 189 -1.72 -11.02 -12.77
CA PRO A 189 -3.16 -10.83 -12.65
C PRO A 189 -3.87 -11.69 -13.69
N PRO A 190 -5.07 -12.23 -13.36
CA PRO A 190 -5.84 -13.03 -14.30
C PRO A 190 -6.22 -12.19 -15.52
N GLU A 191 -6.47 -12.86 -16.65
CA GLU A 191 -7.08 -12.19 -17.81
C GLU A 191 -8.38 -11.51 -17.39
N HIS A 192 -8.55 -10.27 -17.78
CA HIS A 192 -9.69 -9.44 -17.42
C HIS A 192 -10.19 -8.60 -18.60
N ASP A 193 -11.47 -8.25 -18.57
CA ASP A 193 -12.02 -7.26 -19.50
C ASP A 193 -11.44 -5.88 -19.16
N ALA A 194 -10.94 -5.17 -20.16
CA ALA A 194 -10.43 -3.80 -19.99
C ALA A 194 -11.50 -2.85 -19.39
N ALA A 195 -12.80 -3.13 -19.63
CA ALA A 195 -13.89 -2.35 -19.06
C ALA A 195 -14.07 -2.55 -17.53
N ASP A 196 -13.54 -3.62 -16.95
CA ASP A 196 -13.59 -3.91 -15.52
C ASP A 196 -12.27 -3.53 -14.81
N HIS A 197 -11.23 -3.22 -15.55
CA HIS A 197 -9.95 -2.79 -15.03
C HIS A 197 -10.04 -1.34 -14.52
N HIS A 198 -9.66 -1.15 -13.26
CA HIS A 198 -9.61 0.15 -12.61
C HIS A 198 -8.16 0.50 -12.24
N SER A 199 -7.60 1.48 -12.93
CA SER A 199 -6.23 1.94 -12.70
C SER A 199 -6.22 3.40 -12.25
N VAL A 200 -5.35 3.71 -11.29
CA VAL A 200 -5.10 5.07 -10.83
C VAL A 200 -3.60 5.34 -10.84
N THR A 201 -3.14 6.19 -11.75
CA THR A 201 -1.76 6.69 -11.75
C THR A 201 -1.63 7.80 -10.74
N MET A 202 -0.80 7.58 -9.72
CA MET A 202 -0.59 8.48 -8.60
C MET A 202 0.70 9.25 -8.77
N GLN A 203 0.60 10.58 -8.70
CA GLN A 203 1.71 11.52 -8.68
C GLN A 203 2.06 11.92 -7.23
N PRO A 204 3.24 12.52 -6.95
CA PRO A 204 3.57 13.02 -5.62
C PRO A 204 2.48 13.94 -5.05
N GLY A 205 1.99 13.60 -3.85
CA GLY A 205 0.87 14.28 -3.18
C GLY A 205 -0.47 13.57 -3.33
N ASP A 206 -0.64 12.70 -4.30
CA ASP A 206 -1.88 11.96 -4.50
C ASP A 206 -2.09 10.90 -3.41
N GLN A 207 -3.35 10.64 -3.11
CA GLN A 207 -3.76 9.65 -2.12
C GLN A 207 -4.87 8.77 -2.69
N LEU A 208 -4.85 7.49 -2.28
CA LEU A 208 -5.82 6.48 -2.69
C LEU A 208 -6.30 5.69 -1.47
N TRP A 209 -7.60 5.48 -1.37
CA TRP A 209 -8.16 4.51 -0.43
C TRP A 209 -8.24 3.14 -1.08
N SER A 210 -7.53 2.17 -0.49
CA SER A 210 -7.56 0.76 -0.89
C SER A 210 -8.38 -0.04 0.11
N HIS A 211 -9.26 -0.90 -0.40
CA HIS A 211 -10.13 -1.72 0.44
C HIS A 211 -9.47 -3.04 0.83
N ALA A 212 -9.75 -3.48 2.06
CA ALA A 212 -9.33 -4.80 2.54
C ALA A 212 -9.85 -5.91 1.61
N LEU A 213 -9.04 -6.94 1.41
CA LEU A 213 -9.32 -8.12 0.59
C LEU A 213 -9.64 -7.82 -0.88
N THR A 214 -9.30 -6.62 -1.37
CA THR A 214 -9.48 -6.26 -2.78
C THR A 214 -8.20 -6.60 -3.55
N PRO A 215 -8.29 -7.44 -4.59
CA PRO A 215 -7.13 -7.81 -5.39
C PRO A 215 -6.59 -6.60 -6.15
N HIS A 216 -5.27 -6.45 -6.12
CA HIS A 216 -4.58 -5.35 -6.77
C HIS A 216 -3.10 -5.67 -7.05
N TRP A 217 -2.48 -4.85 -7.88
CA TRP A 217 -1.03 -4.80 -8.10
C TRP A 217 -0.61 -3.37 -8.39
N VAL A 218 0.68 -3.08 -8.25
CA VAL A 218 1.20 -1.72 -8.41
C VAL A 218 2.41 -1.76 -9.33
N THR A 219 2.42 -0.93 -10.36
CA THR A 219 3.58 -0.72 -11.26
C THR A 219 4.27 0.59 -10.92
N THR A 220 5.58 0.64 -11.16
CA THR A 220 6.40 1.83 -10.94
C THR A 220 6.89 2.37 -12.28
N GLU A 221 6.69 3.66 -12.53
CA GLU A 221 6.95 4.35 -13.78
C GLU A 221 8.00 5.46 -13.61
N SER A 222 8.69 5.46 -12.51
CA SER A 222 9.74 6.45 -12.16
C SER A 222 11.03 5.76 -11.79
N PRO A 223 12.20 6.37 -12.05
CA PRO A 223 13.50 5.82 -11.66
C PRO A 223 13.57 5.41 -10.18
N LEU A 224 12.91 6.17 -9.32
CA LEU A 224 12.65 5.83 -7.92
C LEU A 224 11.28 6.38 -7.53
N ALA A 225 10.46 5.55 -6.91
CA ALA A 225 9.17 5.96 -6.38
C ALA A 225 9.00 5.51 -4.93
N MET A 226 8.36 6.35 -4.12
CA MET A 226 8.08 6.11 -2.71
C MET A 226 6.62 6.38 -2.41
N SER A 227 5.97 5.45 -1.73
CA SER A 227 4.65 5.64 -1.14
C SER A 227 4.64 5.19 0.31
N ILE A 228 3.78 5.82 1.12
CA ILE A 228 3.46 5.40 2.47
C ILE A 228 2.00 4.98 2.50
N THR A 229 1.73 3.80 3.05
CA THR A 229 0.37 3.34 3.27
C THR A 229 0.06 3.36 4.77
N LEU A 230 -0.95 4.13 5.17
CA LEU A 230 -1.52 4.00 6.51
C LEU A 230 -2.48 2.81 6.50
N SER A 231 -2.04 1.70 7.07
CA SER A 231 -2.76 0.42 7.08
C SER A 231 -3.74 0.37 8.27
N HIS A 232 -5.02 0.12 7.99
CA HIS A 232 -6.12 0.12 8.96
C HIS A 232 -6.68 -1.28 9.13
N GLY A 233 -6.26 -1.99 10.16
CA GLY A 233 -6.83 -3.29 10.51
C GLY A 233 -7.97 -3.15 11.51
N GLY A 234 -9.09 -3.84 11.27
CA GLY A 234 -10.26 -3.79 12.13
C GLY A 234 -10.98 -2.44 12.14
N LEU A 235 -10.97 -1.74 11.00
CA LEU A 235 -11.65 -0.45 10.86
C LEU A 235 -13.17 -0.64 10.97
N CYS A 236 -13.79 0.16 11.80
CA CYS A 236 -15.21 0.09 12.13
C CYS A 236 -15.80 1.50 12.21
N HIS A 237 -16.93 1.74 11.59
CA HIS A 237 -17.66 3.01 11.68
C HIS A 237 -18.99 2.78 12.39
N GLN A 238 -19.20 3.48 13.53
CA GLN A 238 -20.43 3.39 14.35
C GLN A 238 -20.85 1.93 14.64
N GLY A 239 -19.89 1.07 14.99
CA GLY A 239 -20.12 -0.34 15.30
C GLY A 239 -20.29 -1.26 14.07
N ARG A 240 -20.08 -0.78 12.85
CA ARG A 240 -20.22 -1.54 11.61
C ARG A 240 -18.88 -1.69 10.90
N PHE A 241 -18.52 -2.92 10.57
CA PHE A 241 -17.38 -3.25 9.70
C PHE A 241 -17.79 -3.22 8.23
N SER A 242 -16.81 -3.18 7.33
CA SER A 242 -17.06 -3.47 5.91
C SER A 242 -17.47 -4.94 5.74
N GLU A 243 -18.16 -5.25 4.64
CA GLU A 243 -18.58 -6.63 4.36
C GLU A 243 -17.38 -7.58 4.25
N ARG A 244 -16.32 -7.15 3.57
CA ARG A 244 -15.07 -7.91 3.44
C ARG A 244 -14.35 -8.11 4.79
N GLU A 245 -14.35 -7.10 5.66
CA GLU A 245 -13.82 -7.25 7.02
C GLU A 245 -14.65 -8.27 7.84
N LEU A 246 -15.95 -8.35 7.65
CA LEU A 246 -16.79 -9.36 8.30
C LEU A 246 -16.43 -10.78 7.86
N VAL A 247 -16.14 -10.98 6.57
CA VAL A 247 -15.67 -12.27 6.03
C VAL A 247 -14.32 -12.64 6.66
N LEU A 248 -13.37 -11.71 6.72
CA LEU A 248 -12.06 -11.91 7.35
C LEU A 248 -12.19 -12.29 8.84
N ARG A 249 -13.04 -11.60 9.58
CA ARG A 249 -13.31 -11.90 10.98
C ARG A 249 -13.97 -13.27 11.19
N ALA A 250 -14.90 -13.64 10.33
CA ALA A 250 -15.52 -14.96 10.36
C ALA A 250 -14.48 -16.07 10.10
N TYR A 251 -13.53 -15.84 9.21
CA TYR A 251 -12.40 -16.74 8.97
C TYR A 251 -11.48 -16.84 10.19
N TRP A 252 -11.06 -15.72 10.78
CA TRP A 252 -10.21 -15.71 11.98
C TRP A 252 -10.87 -16.32 13.22
N ASN A 253 -12.18 -16.19 13.37
CA ASN A 253 -12.90 -16.87 14.44
C ASN A 253 -12.79 -18.39 14.36
N LYS A 254 -12.63 -18.94 13.16
CA LYS A 254 -12.39 -20.37 12.91
C LYS A 254 -10.91 -20.73 12.97
N ASN A 255 -10.03 -19.78 12.66
CA ASN A 255 -8.58 -19.94 12.53
C ASN A 255 -7.84 -18.88 13.37
N PRO A 256 -7.99 -18.86 14.71
CA PRO A 256 -7.52 -17.74 15.52
C PRO A 256 -6.01 -17.52 15.48
N GLY A 257 -5.23 -18.57 15.22
CA GLY A 257 -3.77 -18.45 15.07
C GLY A 257 -3.30 -17.66 13.85
N GLU A 258 -4.16 -17.46 12.86
CA GLU A 258 -3.87 -16.73 11.64
C GLU A 258 -4.25 -15.23 11.74
N ALA A 259 -5.01 -14.86 12.78
CA ALA A 259 -5.40 -13.48 12.96
C ALA A 259 -4.18 -12.60 13.25
N TRP A 260 -4.05 -11.47 12.54
CA TRP A 260 -2.96 -10.51 12.75
C TRP A 260 -2.90 -9.97 14.19
N THR A 261 -3.97 -10.06 14.97
CA THR A 261 -3.98 -9.75 16.40
C THR A 261 -3.02 -10.61 17.22
N HIS A 262 -2.62 -11.78 16.70
CA HIS A 262 -1.59 -12.64 17.28
C HIS A 262 -0.17 -12.30 16.84
N ASP A 263 0.01 -11.46 15.83
CA ASP A 263 1.33 -11.00 15.42
C ASP A 263 1.76 -9.80 16.29
N LEU A 264 2.44 -10.11 17.38
CA LEU A 264 2.93 -9.10 18.34
C LEU A 264 3.90 -8.08 17.72
N ARG A 265 4.48 -8.36 16.55
CA ARG A 265 5.32 -7.41 15.81
C ARG A 265 4.52 -6.22 15.30
N ASN A 266 3.22 -6.37 15.12
CA ASN A 266 2.30 -5.37 14.61
C ASN A 266 1.55 -4.58 15.71
N VAL A 267 1.83 -4.83 16.98
CA VAL A 267 1.10 -4.24 18.12
C VAL A 267 1.73 -2.94 18.63
N ARG A 268 2.74 -2.40 17.98
CA ARG A 268 3.35 -1.12 18.37
C ARG A 268 2.60 0.04 17.72
N TYR A 269 1.84 0.72 18.55
CA TYR A 269 1.17 1.99 18.29
C TYR A 269 2.04 3.14 18.74
#